data_6e3bf9ced689aaecae061c0bf8e356f2
#
_entry.id   6e3bf9ced689aaecae061c0bf8e356f2
#
_cell.length_a   1.000
_cell.length_b   1.000
_cell.length_c   1.000
_cell.angle_alpha   90.00
_cell.angle_beta   90.00
_cell.angle_gamma   90.00
#
_symmetry.space_group_name_H-M   'P 1'
#
loop_
_entity.id
_entity.type
_entity.pdbx_description
1 polymer ?
#
loop_
_entity_poly.entity_id
_entity_poly.type
_entity_poly.pdbx_seq_one_letter_code
_entity_poly.pdbx_strand_id
1 'polypeptide(L)'
;MPVLATYFNVRRGRDPFFKFYMKTLFPRHVREYSEKYGIKLIGWFNVAHGWDFDNVIMFDLPSYGILDVMERDEGIQAIAHRGSEWIMERHHSMFLRERMGPELKIHL
;
A
#
# COMPACT_ATOMS: atom_id res chain seq x y z
N MET A 1 -11.80 -8.94 -6.08
CA MET A 1 -11.60 -7.65 -5.41
C MET A 1 -10.33 -7.00 -5.96
N PRO A 2 -10.33 -5.68 -6.16
CA PRO A 2 -9.12 -5.04 -6.68
C PRO A 2 -8.00 -5.01 -5.64
N VAL A 3 -6.78 -5.11 -6.13
CA VAL A 3 -5.59 -5.01 -5.29
C VAL A 3 -4.85 -3.72 -5.66
N LEU A 4 -4.54 -2.92 -4.67
CA LEU A 4 -3.68 -1.75 -4.83
C LEU A 4 -2.25 -2.15 -4.46
N ALA A 5 -1.33 -2.06 -5.40
CA ALA A 5 0.08 -2.31 -5.16
C ALA A 5 0.84 -0.99 -5.29
N THR A 6 1.52 -0.57 -4.22
CA THR A 6 2.36 0.62 -4.23
C THR A 6 3.81 0.21 -4.12
N TYR A 7 4.55 0.43 -5.21
CA TYR A 7 5.99 0.19 -5.31
C TYR A 7 6.74 1.45 -4.98
N PHE A 8 7.82 1.34 -4.25
CA PHE A 8 8.60 2.52 -3.87
C PHE A 8 10.03 2.17 -3.48
N ASN A 9 10.89 3.19 -3.49
CA ASN A 9 12.22 3.15 -2.91
C ASN A 9 12.24 4.05 -1.69
N VAL A 10 12.98 3.65 -0.67
CA VAL A 10 13.18 4.47 0.52
C VAL A 10 14.27 5.49 0.22
N ARG A 11 14.03 6.76 0.59
CA ARG A 11 15.03 7.81 0.43
C ARG A 11 16.32 7.43 1.13
N ARG A 12 17.43 7.76 0.50
CA ARG A 12 18.75 7.51 1.07
C ARG A 12 18.85 8.14 2.45
N GLY A 13 19.26 7.33 3.43
CA GLY A 13 19.39 7.77 4.83
C GLY A 13 18.09 7.73 5.63
N ARG A 14 16.97 7.39 5.01
CA ARG A 14 15.66 7.33 5.70
C ARG A 14 15.26 5.92 6.12
N ASP A 15 16.07 4.91 5.83
CA ASP A 15 15.73 3.53 6.11
C ASP A 15 15.42 3.27 7.60
N PRO A 16 16.18 3.80 8.59
CA PRO A 16 15.83 3.63 10.00
C PRO A 16 14.46 4.23 10.36
N PHE A 17 14.12 5.39 9.80
CA PHE A 17 12.82 6.02 10.02
C PHE A 17 11.71 5.20 9.40
N PHE A 18 11.93 4.67 8.20
CA PHE A 18 10.96 3.82 7.53
C PHE A 18 10.70 2.56 8.34
N LYS A 19 11.73 1.88 8.82
CA LYS A 19 11.58 0.67 9.64
C LYS A 19 10.85 0.96 10.94
N PHE A 20 11.15 2.06 11.59
CA PHE A 20 10.46 2.48 12.81
C PHE A 20 8.98 2.74 12.54
N TYR A 21 8.67 3.46 11.46
CA TYR A 21 7.29 3.72 11.04
C TYR A 21 6.53 2.42 10.80
N MET A 22 7.12 1.49 10.06
CA MET A 22 6.49 0.21 9.73
C MET A 22 6.22 -0.65 10.96
N LYS A 23 6.99 -0.49 12.02
CA LYS A 23 6.79 -1.22 13.28
C LYS A 23 5.76 -0.56 14.20
N THR A 24 5.57 0.73 14.10
CA THR A 24 4.78 1.50 15.07
C THR A 24 3.50 2.09 14.48
N LEU A 25 3.63 3.08 13.63
CA LEU A 25 2.47 3.84 13.13
C LEU A 25 1.72 3.12 12.02
N PHE A 26 2.43 2.45 11.14
CA PHE A 26 1.80 1.78 10.00
C PHE A 26 0.76 0.73 10.43
N PRO A 27 1.03 -0.17 11.39
CA PRO A 27 0.01 -1.12 11.84
C PRO A 27 -1.22 -0.45 12.42
N ARG A 28 -1.05 0.68 13.09
CA ARG A 28 -2.18 1.46 13.64
C ARG A 28 -3.03 2.06 12.53
N HIS A 29 -2.41 2.63 11.52
CA HIS A 29 -3.12 3.18 10.36
C HIS A 29 -3.86 2.08 9.60
N VAL A 30 -3.22 0.94 9.37
CA VAL A 30 -3.85 -0.20 8.70
C VAL A 30 -5.08 -0.64 9.46
N ARG A 31 -4.99 -0.78 10.78
CA ARG A 31 -6.13 -1.19 11.61
C ARG A 31 -7.26 -0.18 11.52
N GLU A 32 -6.96 1.09 11.67
CA GLU A 32 -7.95 2.17 11.62
C GLU A 32 -8.72 2.17 10.28
N TYR A 33 -8.00 2.13 9.18
CA TYR A 33 -8.63 2.21 7.86
C TYR A 33 -9.21 0.88 7.39
N SER A 34 -8.72 -0.23 7.91
CA SER A 34 -9.38 -1.52 7.72
C SER A 34 -10.78 -1.53 8.35
N GLU A 35 -10.90 -1.01 9.56
CA GLU A 35 -12.18 -0.91 10.24
C GLU A 35 -13.12 0.09 9.56
N LYS A 36 -12.57 1.21 9.10
CA LYS A 36 -13.36 2.29 8.53
C LYS A 36 -13.83 1.99 7.10
N TYR A 37 -12.99 1.39 6.27
CA TYR A 37 -13.24 1.26 4.83
C TYR A 37 -13.20 -0.18 4.32
N GLY A 38 -12.88 -1.16 5.16
CA GLY A 38 -12.78 -2.54 4.73
C GLY A 38 -11.53 -2.85 3.91
N ILE A 39 -10.52 -1.99 3.96
CA ILE A 39 -9.24 -2.19 3.29
C ILE A 39 -8.45 -3.24 4.09
N LYS A 40 -7.84 -4.21 3.40
CA LYS A 40 -7.07 -5.27 4.06
C LYS A 40 -5.64 -5.26 3.55
N LEU A 41 -4.68 -5.26 4.46
CA LEU A 41 -3.28 -5.38 4.10
C LEU A 41 -3.00 -6.81 3.64
N ILE A 42 -2.51 -6.97 2.41
CA ILE A 42 -1.99 -8.25 1.92
C ILE A 42 -0.57 -8.45 2.45
N GLY A 43 0.26 -7.43 2.39
CA GLY A 43 1.59 -7.48 2.94
C GLY A 43 2.48 -6.35 2.47
N TRP A 44 3.65 -6.31 3.07
CA TRP A 44 4.77 -5.49 2.65
C TRP A 44 5.90 -6.44 2.27
N PHE A 45 6.40 -6.30 1.04
CA PHE A 45 7.41 -7.19 0.47
C PHE A 45 8.61 -6.42 -0.03
N ASN A 46 9.77 -7.01 0.10
CA ASN A 46 10.95 -6.54 -0.62
C ASN A 46 10.95 -7.18 -2.01
N VAL A 47 11.30 -6.40 -3.01
CA VAL A 47 11.47 -6.91 -4.37
C VAL A 47 12.89 -7.48 -4.47
N ALA A 48 13.00 -8.80 -4.50
CA ALA A 48 14.30 -9.49 -4.46
C ALA A 48 15.08 -9.37 -5.75
N HIS A 49 14.40 -9.30 -6.89
CA HIS A 49 15.04 -9.27 -8.21
C HIS A 49 14.26 -8.43 -9.20
N GLY A 50 14.97 -7.78 -10.10
CA GLY A 50 14.53 -7.50 -11.45
C GLY A 50 13.72 -6.24 -11.68
N TRP A 51 13.65 -5.30 -10.74
CA TRP A 51 12.97 -4.05 -11.02
C TRP A 51 13.61 -2.87 -10.28
N ASP A 52 13.15 -1.65 -10.67
CA ASP A 52 13.68 -0.38 -10.16
C ASP A 52 13.24 -0.05 -8.74
N PHE A 53 12.29 -0.80 -8.19
CA PHE A 53 11.73 -0.56 -6.86
C PHE A 53 12.15 -1.66 -5.89
N ASP A 54 12.50 -1.26 -4.67
CA ASP A 54 12.96 -2.19 -3.62
C ASP A 54 11.82 -2.71 -2.76
N ASN A 55 10.72 -2.00 -2.70
CA ASN A 55 9.61 -2.30 -1.79
C ASN A 55 8.28 -2.27 -2.52
N VAL A 56 7.35 -3.11 -2.04
CA VAL A 56 5.95 -3.04 -2.44
C VAL A 56 5.06 -3.27 -1.23
N ILE A 57 4.02 -2.44 -1.10
CA ILE A 57 2.94 -2.64 -0.12
C ILE A 57 1.67 -2.90 -0.91
N MET A 58 0.96 -3.96 -0.57
CA MET A 58 -0.24 -4.38 -1.27
C MET A 58 -1.44 -4.40 -0.33
N PHE A 59 -2.55 -3.84 -0.81
CA PHE A 59 -3.82 -3.84 -0.12
C PHE A 59 -4.91 -4.46 -0.98
N ASP A 60 -5.76 -5.23 -0.33
CA ASP A 60 -7.00 -5.72 -0.93
C ASP A 60 -8.09 -4.68 -0.64
N LEU A 61 -8.77 -4.24 -1.68
CA LEU A 61 -9.79 -3.20 -1.58
C LEU A 61 -11.18 -3.81 -1.76
N PRO A 62 -12.20 -3.33 -1.02
CA PRO A 62 -13.57 -3.85 -1.19
C PRO A 62 -14.16 -3.54 -2.56
N SER A 63 -13.76 -2.43 -3.18
CA SER A 63 -14.21 -2.03 -4.50
C SER A 63 -13.30 -0.95 -5.08
N TYR A 64 -13.38 -0.69 -6.38
CA TYR A 64 -12.68 0.45 -6.97
C TYR A 64 -13.23 1.78 -6.47
N GLY A 65 -14.52 1.84 -6.16
CA GLY A 65 -15.15 3.07 -5.67
C GLY A 65 -14.62 3.55 -4.33
N ILE A 66 -13.99 2.69 -3.55
CA ILE A 66 -13.42 3.10 -2.26
C ILE A 66 -12.30 4.13 -2.44
N LEU A 67 -11.66 4.17 -3.61
CA LEU A 67 -10.59 5.12 -3.88
C LEU A 67 -11.08 6.57 -3.85
N ASP A 68 -12.27 6.82 -4.37
CA ASP A 68 -12.85 8.16 -4.33
C ASP A 68 -13.11 8.61 -2.90
N VAL A 69 -13.54 7.68 -2.05
CA VAL A 69 -13.77 7.95 -0.62
C VAL A 69 -12.44 8.22 0.09
N MET A 70 -11.42 7.40 -0.19
CA MET A 70 -10.10 7.56 0.39
C MET A 70 -9.43 8.88 -0.02
N GLU A 71 -9.62 9.32 -1.25
CA GLU A 71 -9.08 10.59 -1.73
C GLU A 71 -9.67 11.79 -1.00
N ARG A 72 -10.87 11.66 -0.44
CA ARG A 72 -11.53 12.70 0.34
C ARG A 72 -11.21 12.64 1.82
N ASP A 73 -10.55 11.58 2.28
CA ASP A 73 -10.18 11.42 3.69
C ASP A 73 -8.89 12.18 3.96
N GLU A 74 -9.00 13.29 4.69
CA GLU A 74 -7.86 14.15 5.01
C GLU A 74 -6.77 13.42 5.79
N GLY A 75 -7.15 12.47 6.66
CA GLY A 75 -6.19 11.67 7.42
C GLY A 75 -5.35 10.79 6.51
N ILE A 76 -5.99 10.10 5.56
CA ILE A 76 -5.28 9.28 4.58
C ILE A 76 -4.37 10.15 3.71
N GLN A 77 -4.86 11.28 3.24
CA GLN A 77 -4.08 12.17 2.38
C GLN A 77 -2.86 12.72 3.12
N ALA A 78 -2.99 13.06 4.39
CA ALA A 78 -1.87 13.51 5.21
C ALA A 78 -0.80 12.42 5.37
N ILE A 79 -1.22 11.17 5.57
CA ILE A 79 -0.29 10.03 5.68
C ILE A 79 0.43 9.81 4.34
N ALA A 80 -0.31 9.78 3.24
CA ALA A 80 0.25 9.57 1.91
C ALA A 80 1.24 10.69 1.55
N HIS A 81 0.89 11.93 1.84
CA HIS A 81 1.73 13.09 1.55
C HIS A 81 3.05 13.03 2.34
N ARG A 82 2.97 12.76 3.64
CA ARG A 82 4.18 12.61 4.47
C ARG A 82 5.04 11.45 4.01
N GLY A 83 4.42 10.31 3.67
CA GLY A 83 5.15 9.16 3.17
C GLY A 83 5.88 9.47 1.88
N SER A 84 5.21 10.10 0.91
CA SER A 84 5.82 10.39 -0.38
C SER A 84 6.91 11.47 -0.29
N GLU A 85 6.79 12.45 0.59
CA GLU A 85 7.78 13.51 0.73
C GLU A 85 8.98 13.11 1.58
N TRP A 86 8.75 12.41 2.68
CA TRP A 86 9.78 12.20 3.70
C TRP A 86 10.48 10.85 3.63
N ILE A 87 9.77 9.83 3.14
CA ILE A 87 10.27 8.45 3.15
C ILE A 87 10.58 7.94 1.77
N MET A 88 9.69 8.20 0.81
CA MET A 88 9.81 7.64 -0.54
C MET A 88 10.59 8.54 -1.47
N GLU A 89 11.56 7.97 -2.18
CA GLU A 89 12.29 8.67 -3.22
C GLU A 89 11.52 8.64 -4.54
N ARG A 90 10.97 7.46 -4.85
CA ARG A 90 10.14 7.21 -6.03
C ARG A 90 9.00 6.32 -5.60
N HIS A 91 7.84 6.48 -6.20
CA HIS A 91 6.74 5.58 -5.95
C HIS A 91 5.88 5.43 -7.20
N HIS A 92 5.27 4.28 -7.32
CA HIS A 92 4.34 3.96 -8.40
C HIS A 92 3.25 3.05 -7.86
N SER A 93 2.00 3.47 -8.04
CA SER A 93 0.85 2.67 -7.63
C SER A 93 0.15 2.11 -8.85
N MET A 94 -0.29 0.86 -8.74
CA MET A 94 -1.07 0.22 -9.78
C MET A 94 -2.18 -0.61 -9.16
N PHE A 95 -3.22 -0.82 -9.95
CA PHE A 95 -4.33 -1.68 -9.56
C PHE A 95 -4.24 -3.00 -10.28
N LEU A 96 -4.36 -4.08 -9.53
CA LEU A 96 -4.33 -5.43 -10.06
C LEU A 96 -5.73 -6.00 -9.97
N ARG A 97 -6.16 -6.66 -11.02
CA ARG A 97 -7.41 -7.40 -11.04
C ARG A 97 -7.10 -8.88 -10.81
N GLU A 98 -7.75 -9.47 -9.84
CA GLU A 98 -7.62 -10.89 -9.62
C GLU A 98 -8.24 -11.66 -10.77
N ARG A 99 -7.47 -12.60 -11.35
CA ARG A 99 -7.93 -13.48 -12.42
C ARG A 99 -8.08 -14.92 -11.96
N MET A 100 -7.30 -15.31 -10.96
CA MET A 100 -7.39 -16.63 -10.34
C MET A 100 -7.01 -16.46 -8.87
N GLY A 101 -7.90 -16.82 -7.98
CA GLY A 101 -7.66 -16.77 -6.56
C GLY A 101 -7.11 -18.09 -6.00
N PRO A 102 -6.94 -18.16 -4.69
CA PRO A 102 -6.45 -19.37 -4.02
C PRO A 102 -7.34 -20.61 -4.25
N GLU A 103 -8.60 -20.41 -4.56
CA GLU A 103 -9.55 -21.46 -4.92
C GLU A 103 -9.33 -22.00 -6.33
N LEU A 104 -8.40 -21.45 -7.09
CA LEU A 104 -8.03 -21.82 -8.46
C LEU A 104 -9.15 -21.66 -9.50
N LYS A 105 -10.06 -20.75 -9.25
CA LYS A 105 -11.11 -20.38 -10.22
C LYS A 105 -10.68 -19.16 -11.01
N ILE A 106 -10.93 -19.20 -12.31
CA ILE A 106 -10.64 -18.08 -13.21
C ILE A 106 -11.81 -17.09 -13.16
N HIS A 107 -11.49 -15.84 -12.88
CA HIS A 107 -12.46 -14.73 -12.86
C HIS A 107 -12.32 -13.95 -14.17
N LEU A 108 -13.37 -13.96 -14.94
CA LEU A 108 -13.40 -13.27 -16.26
C LEU A 108 -14.01 -11.89 -16.20
#